data_25933a1eb88c55333c415c35f187b7d3
#
_entry.id   25933a1eb88c55333c415c35f187b7d3
#
_cell.length_a   1.000
_cell.length_b   1.000
_cell.length_c   1.000
_cell.angle_alpha   90.00
_cell.angle_beta   90.00
_cell.angle_gamma   90.00
#
_symmetry.space_group_name_H-M   'P 1'
#
loop_
_entity.id
_entity.type
_entity.pdbx_description
1 polymer ?
#
loop_
_entity_poly.entity_id
_entity_poly.type
_entity_poly.pdbx_seq_one_letter_code
_entity_poly.pdbx_strand_id
1 'polypeptide(L)'
;MKKFIFIFIALIFTLNIDAQERPAMHAIVFADTDDGKIGKGEAVSLDEFKDFLQTVCNTINHELIIDPYLYTGTICRSKELIDLLDEFECDTNDIVVFCYLGHGTRSHQDTSVFPQMCLHEQSQSKYVPLIDVSKSLAQHRAKLTVVIGDCCNYPGEFVLPKVSKDQPAAATKIPSATISLFKELFTNTTGVITMCATKPGTYGWSNSATGSYFLNSLMQAIEETPINSIKPGNPWESIMDIVMKDLWQYNFKDKNNPSKTHKMSPCYRIEPRKKKTKPNGIIPPRVNNLQQLISDVANANLQDSERSERKKQVLLELTPNSLIRTVSSDGSVAFNRPYKAEAYLDRIIKLRDIININIKTIHRDNSGKITLLEVHEVYKINQ
;
A
#
# COMPACT_ATOMS: atom_id res chain seq x y z
N MET A 1 -6.56 -26.25 56.64
CA MET A 1 -6.15 -26.54 55.26
C MET A 1 -7.06 -25.92 54.16
N LYS A 2 -8.34 -25.62 54.41
CA LYS A 2 -9.25 -25.05 53.35
C LYS A 2 -9.04 -23.56 53.03
N LYS A 3 -8.39 -22.78 53.89
CA LYS A 3 -8.12 -21.32 53.64
C LYS A 3 -6.91 -21.03 52.74
N PHE A 4 -5.95 -21.95 52.60
CA PHE A 4 -4.77 -21.75 51.73
C PHE A 4 -5.06 -22.05 50.25
N ILE A 5 -6.08 -22.86 49.93
CA ILE A 5 -6.44 -23.18 48.54
C ILE A 5 -7.11 -21.99 47.85
N PHE A 6 -7.86 -21.15 48.56
CA PHE A 6 -8.52 -19.98 47.98
C PHE A 6 -7.55 -18.86 47.59
N ILE A 7 -6.45 -18.70 48.33
CA ILE A 7 -5.42 -17.70 48.03
C ILE A 7 -4.62 -18.11 46.79
N PHE A 8 -4.40 -19.39 46.54
CA PHE A 8 -3.65 -19.87 45.38
C PHE A 8 -4.49 -19.76 44.07
N ILE A 9 -5.80 -19.97 44.15
CA ILE A 9 -6.71 -19.80 43.00
C ILE A 9 -6.88 -18.32 42.65
N ALA A 10 -6.93 -17.40 43.61
CA ALA A 10 -6.98 -15.96 43.37
C ALA A 10 -5.67 -15.42 42.74
N LEU A 11 -4.51 -16.03 43.06
CA LEU A 11 -3.24 -15.63 42.46
C LEU A 11 -3.06 -16.07 41.01
N ILE A 12 -3.75 -17.16 40.59
CA ILE A 12 -3.71 -17.64 39.21
C ILE A 12 -4.58 -16.75 38.29
N PHE A 13 -5.65 -16.14 38.82
CA PHE A 13 -6.52 -15.25 38.07
C PHE A 13 -5.94 -13.83 37.88
N THR A 14 -4.91 -13.43 38.61
CA THR A 14 -4.29 -12.10 38.48
C THR A 14 -3.08 -12.08 37.54
N LEU A 15 -2.70 -13.20 36.93
CA LEU A 15 -1.57 -13.31 36.00
C LEU A 15 -1.97 -13.36 34.52
N ASN A 16 -3.25 -13.21 34.19
CA ASN A 16 -3.65 -12.83 32.85
C ASN A 16 -3.43 -11.31 32.71
N ILE A 17 -2.20 -10.86 32.80
CA ILE A 17 -1.77 -9.64 32.13
C ILE A 17 -1.90 -10.01 30.66
N ASP A 18 -2.96 -9.55 30.00
CA ASP A 18 -2.98 -9.47 28.54
C ASP A 18 -1.67 -8.76 28.16
N ALA A 19 -0.69 -9.51 27.74
CA ALA A 19 0.47 -8.95 27.08
C ALA A 19 -0.09 -8.31 25.83
N GLN A 20 -0.39 -7.03 25.89
CA GLN A 20 -0.87 -6.28 24.75
C GLN A 20 0.16 -6.49 23.65
N GLU A 21 -0.20 -7.26 22.65
CA GLU A 21 0.68 -7.53 21.51
C GLU A 21 1.16 -6.18 20.98
N ARG A 22 2.47 -6.09 20.78
CA ARG A 22 3.06 -4.86 20.25
C ARG A 22 2.51 -4.66 18.83
N PRO A 23 2.14 -3.44 18.45
CA PRO A 23 1.77 -3.17 17.07
C PRO A 23 2.89 -3.63 16.12
N ALA A 24 2.52 -4.15 14.97
CA ALA A 24 3.46 -4.62 13.98
C ALA A 24 3.73 -3.58 12.89
N MET A 25 4.92 -3.68 12.28
CA MET A 25 5.22 -3.09 10.99
C MET A 25 5.41 -4.23 9.99
N HIS A 26 4.45 -4.38 9.08
CA HIS A 26 4.52 -5.34 7.99
C HIS A 26 5.29 -4.71 6.84
N ALA A 27 6.47 -5.24 6.56
CA ALA A 27 7.31 -4.79 5.44
C ALA A 27 7.18 -5.75 4.26
N ILE A 28 6.47 -5.34 3.24
CA ILE A 28 6.24 -6.07 2.00
C ILE A 28 7.24 -5.58 0.97
N VAL A 29 8.21 -6.41 0.59
CA VAL A 29 9.27 -6.00 -0.32
C VAL A 29 9.33 -6.89 -1.55
N PHE A 30 9.29 -6.27 -2.71
CA PHE A 30 9.50 -6.88 -4.01
C PHE A 30 10.77 -6.29 -4.62
N ALA A 31 11.84 -7.08 -4.75
CA ALA A 31 13.14 -6.62 -5.22
C ALA A 31 13.68 -7.52 -6.35
N ASP A 32 13.96 -6.92 -7.49
CA ASP A 32 14.52 -7.63 -8.67
C ASP A 32 16.04 -7.80 -8.55
N THR A 33 16.46 -8.61 -7.57
CA THR A 33 17.89 -8.82 -7.26
C THR A 33 18.62 -9.69 -8.25
N ASP A 34 17.91 -10.43 -9.12
CA ASP A 34 18.51 -11.32 -10.12
C ASP A 34 18.69 -10.63 -11.48
N ASP A 35 18.20 -9.39 -11.66
CA ASP A 35 18.41 -8.66 -12.91
C ASP A 35 19.90 -8.42 -13.17
N GLY A 36 20.35 -8.78 -14.36
CA GLY A 36 21.76 -8.70 -14.75
C GLY A 36 22.32 -7.27 -14.82
N LYS A 37 21.46 -6.24 -14.83
CA LYS A 37 21.86 -4.83 -14.98
C LYS A 37 21.78 -4.06 -13.66
N ILE A 38 20.67 -4.23 -12.91
CA ILE A 38 20.40 -3.49 -11.70
C ILE A 38 20.45 -4.34 -10.43
N GLY A 39 20.29 -5.65 -10.53
CA GLY A 39 20.07 -6.55 -9.39
C GLY A 39 21.08 -6.41 -8.25
N LYS A 40 22.37 -6.13 -8.57
CA LYS A 40 23.38 -5.86 -7.53
C LYS A 40 23.08 -4.59 -6.71
N GLY A 41 22.60 -3.55 -7.38
CA GLY A 41 22.21 -2.32 -6.70
C GLY A 41 20.94 -2.52 -5.87
N GLU A 42 19.98 -3.29 -6.41
CA GLU A 42 18.74 -3.61 -5.71
C GLU A 42 18.99 -4.47 -4.48
N ALA A 43 19.94 -5.41 -4.53
CA ALA A 43 20.34 -6.20 -3.36
C ALA A 43 20.94 -5.33 -2.25
N VAL A 44 21.82 -4.38 -2.60
CA VAL A 44 22.39 -3.42 -1.62
C VAL A 44 21.27 -2.56 -1.02
N SER A 45 20.38 -2.01 -1.85
CA SER A 45 19.23 -1.22 -1.38
C SER A 45 18.32 -2.01 -0.45
N LEU A 46 18.09 -3.27 -0.75
CA LEU A 46 17.26 -4.15 0.06
C LEU A 46 17.87 -4.33 1.47
N ASP A 47 19.16 -4.63 1.54
CA ASP A 47 19.84 -4.88 2.82
C ASP A 47 19.83 -3.59 3.69
N GLU A 48 20.20 -2.45 3.10
CA GLU A 48 20.14 -1.15 3.79
C GLU A 48 18.72 -0.79 4.26
N PHE A 49 17.71 -1.08 3.43
CA PHE A 49 16.33 -0.82 3.78
C PHE A 49 15.81 -1.71 4.92
N LYS A 50 16.21 -2.98 4.94
CA LYS A 50 15.87 -3.89 6.06
C LYS A 50 16.46 -3.39 7.38
N ASP A 51 17.73 -2.99 7.38
CA ASP A 51 18.41 -2.45 8.56
C ASP A 51 17.76 -1.13 9.04
N PHE A 52 17.39 -0.27 8.11
CA PHE A 52 16.63 0.95 8.40
C PHE A 52 15.28 0.64 9.06
N LEU A 53 14.48 -0.27 8.50
CA LEU A 53 13.17 -0.64 9.06
C LEU A 53 13.32 -1.28 10.45
N GLN A 54 14.34 -2.12 10.66
CA GLN A 54 14.62 -2.69 11.97
C GLN A 54 14.95 -1.60 12.99
N THR A 55 15.72 -0.59 12.58
CA THR A 55 16.05 0.56 13.42
C THR A 55 14.83 1.39 13.77
N VAL A 56 13.95 1.65 12.79
CA VAL A 56 12.67 2.34 12.99
C VAL A 56 11.81 1.55 13.99
N CYS A 57 11.59 0.25 13.77
CA CYS A 57 10.77 -0.61 14.63
C CYS A 57 11.25 -0.66 16.06
N ASN A 58 12.56 -0.83 16.26
CA ASN A 58 13.17 -0.80 17.59
C ASN A 58 12.91 0.55 18.31
N THR A 59 12.98 1.64 17.55
CA THR A 59 12.81 3.00 18.09
C THR A 59 11.36 3.31 18.46
N ILE A 60 10.40 2.86 17.68
CA ILE A 60 8.97 3.12 17.91
C ILE A 60 8.27 2.01 18.70
N ASN A 61 9.00 0.98 19.13
CA ASN A 61 8.51 -0.20 19.85
C ASN A 61 7.44 -1.00 19.07
N HIS A 62 7.71 -1.26 17.79
CA HIS A 62 6.90 -2.14 16.94
C HIS A 62 7.67 -3.45 16.66
N GLU A 63 6.93 -4.51 16.35
CA GLU A 63 7.51 -5.74 15.79
C GLU A 63 7.70 -5.57 14.27
N LEU A 64 8.86 -5.94 13.74
CA LEU A 64 9.08 -5.96 12.29
C LEU A 64 8.72 -7.35 11.74
N ILE A 65 7.74 -7.41 10.85
CA ILE A 65 7.34 -8.60 10.12
C ILE A 65 7.71 -8.42 8.65
N ILE A 66 8.81 -9.01 8.22
CA ILE A 66 9.35 -8.87 6.86
C ILE A 66 9.53 -10.22 6.14
N ASP A 67 10.03 -11.24 6.80
CA ASP A 67 10.40 -12.51 6.16
C ASP A 67 9.28 -13.18 5.35
N PRO A 68 8.01 -13.23 5.83
CA PRO A 68 6.92 -13.82 5.05
C PRO A 68 6.51 -12.99 3.84
N TYR A 69 7.00 -11.74 3.73
CA TYR A 69 6.62 -10.78 2.69
C TYR A 69 7.81 -10.32 1.84
N LEU A 70 8.90 -11.08 1.84
CA LEU A 70 10.12 -10.78 1.08
C LEU A 70 10.15 -11.58 -0.23
N TYR A 71 9.98 -10.89 -1.34
CA TYR A 71 9.94 -11.46 -2.68
C TYR A 71 11.12 -10.94 -3.51
N THR A 72 12.17 -11.76 -3.64
CA THR A 72 13.42 -11.37 -4.32
C THR A 72 13.72 -12.22 -5.53
N GLY A 73 14.45 -11.68 -6.49
CA GLY A 73 14.91 -12.39 -7.66
C GLY A 73 13.76 -13.07 -8.42
N THR A 74 13.88 -14.39 -8.62
CA THR A 74 12.90 -15.16 -9.42
C THR A 74 11.49 -15.22 -8.83
N ILE A 75 11.30 -14.87 -7.55
CA ILE A 75 9.97 -14.81 -6.93
C ILE A 75 9.41 -13.38 -6.87
N CYS A 76 10.12 -12.38 -7.39
CA CYS A 76 9.63 -11.02 -7.59
C CYS A 76 8.66 -10.96 -8.77
N ARG A 77 7.47 -11.57 -8.61
CA ARG A 77 6.50 -11.80 -9.69
C ARG A 77 5.17 -11.13 -9.43
N SER A 78 4.46 -10.84 -10.52
CA SER A 78 3.13 -10.25 -10.44
C SER A 78 2.09 -11.17 -9.81
N LYS A 79 2.22 -12.49 -9.98
CA LYS A 79 1.32 -13.47 -9.37
C LYS A 79 1.43 -13.43 -7.84
N GLU A 80 2.66 -13.49 -7.33
CA GLU A 80 2.95 -13.43 -5.91
C GLU A 80 2.44 -12.12 -5.29
N LEU A 81 2.58 -11.00 -6.00
CA LEU A 81 2.04 -9.71 -5.54
C LEU A 81 0.51 -9.71 -5.49
N ILE A 82 -0.16 -10.23 -6.51
CA ILE A 82 -1.63 -10.26 -6.57
C ILE A 82 -2.16 -11.18 -5.47
N ASP A 83 -1.61 -12.39 -5.33
CA ASP A 83 -2.01 -13.34 -4.30
C ASP A 83 -1.79 -12.75 -2.90
N LEU A 84 -0.65 -12.10 -2.66
CA LEU A 84 -0.38 -11.41 -1.40
C LEU A 84 -1.41 -10.31 -1.12
N LEU A 85 -1.69 -9.43 -2.08
CA LEU A 85 -2.63 -8.33 -1.88
C LEU A 85 -4.05 -8.80 -1.59
N ASP A 86 -4.42 -9.99 -2.10
CA ASP A 86 -5.72 -10.62 -1.86
C ASP A 86 -5.80 -11.28 -0.47
N GLU A 87 -4.68 -11.79 0.05
CA GLU A 87 -4.61 -12.59 1.28
C GLU A 87 -4.07 -11.79 2.49
N PHE A 88 -3.49 -10.62 2.27
CA PHE A 88 -2.86 -9.83 3.30
C PHE A 88 -3.85 -9.37 4.37
N GLU A 89 -3.47 -9.53 5.62
CA GLU A 89 -4.23 -9.05 6.79
C GLU A 89 -3.31 -8.32 7.76
N CYS A 90 -3.82 -7.29 8.41
CA CYS A 90 -3.13 -6.54 9.47
C CYS A 90 -4.14 -5.89 10.41
N ASP A 91 -3.68 -5.50 11.59
CA ASP A 91 -4.48 -4.77 12.54
C ASP A 91 -4.54 -3.27 12.25
N THR A 92 -5.57 -2.62 12.78
CA THR A 92 -5.79 -1.18 12.56
C THR A 92 -4.76 -0.28 13.25
N ASN A 93 -3.94 -0.84 14.14
CA ASN A 93 -2.82 -0.15 14.81
C ASN A 93 -1.48 -0.42 14.13
N ASP A 94 -1.45 -1.35 13.17
CA ASP A 94 -0.24 -1.72 12.47
C ASP A 94 0.17 -0.67 11.43
N ILE A 95 1.43 -0.77 11.04
CA ILE A 95 2.03 -0.03 9.95
C ILE A 95 2.28 -1.01 8.81
N VAL A 96 1.94 -0.62 7.59
CA VAL A 96 2.26 -1.38 6.38
C VAL A 96 3.23 -0.56 5.56
N VAL A 97 4.38 -1.14 5.23
CA VAL A 97 5.38 -0.55 4.34
C VAL A 97 5.53 -1.48 3.14
N PHE A 98 5.15 -1.02 1.98
CA PHE A 98 5.42 -1.68 0.71
C PHE A 98 6.59 -1.00 0.02
N CYS A 99 7.56 -1.78 -0.46
CA CYS A 99 8.68 -1.28 -1.23
C CYS A 99 8.90 -2.17 -2.47
N TYR A 100 8.94 -1.54 -3.63
CA TYR A 100 9.34 -2.17 -4.87
C TYR A 100 10.69 -1.61 -5.33
N LEU A 101 11.65 -2.49 -5.58
CA LEU A 101 13.00 -2.18 -6.08
C LEU A 101 13.18 -2.89 -7.43
N GLY A 102 13.27 -2.14 -8.52
CA GLY A 102 13.39 -2.78 -9.82
C GLY A 102 13.08 -1.89 -11.00
N HIS A 103 12.83 -2.52 -12.13
CA HIS A 103 12.44 -1.80 -13.34
C HIS A 103 11.02 -1.25 -13.27
N GLY A 104 10.82 -0.07 -13.83
CA GLY A 104 9.52 0.54 -13.97
C GLY A 104 9.34 1.23 -15.31
N THR A 105 8.10 1.41 -15.71
CA THR A 105 7.71 2.04 -16.97
C THR A 105 6.45 2.87 -16.81
N ARG A 106 6.02 3.47 -17.89
CA ARG A 106 4.68 4.04 -18.02
C ARG A 106 4.18 3.94 -19.45
N SER A 107 2.88 3.86 -19.61
CA SER A 107 2.23 4.04 -20.91
C SER A 107 1.95 5.54 -21.16
N HIS A 108 1.89 5.93 -22.43
CA HIS A 108 1.40 7.27 -22.80
C HIS A 108 -0.06 7.52 -22.41
N GLN A 109 -0.82 6.45 -22.16
CA GLN A 109 -2.22 6.52 -21.73
C GLN A 109 -2.40 6.58 -20.21
N ASP A 110 -1.31 6.43 -19.42
CA ASP A 110 -1.38 6.46 -17.97
C ASP A 110 -1.76 7.84 -17.46
N THR A 111 -2.86 7.91 -16.74
CA THR A 111 -3.33 9.12 -16.07
C THR A 111 -2.72 9.31 -14.67
N SER A 112 -2.19 8.23 -14.07
CA SER A 112 -1.48 8.29 -12.80
C SER A 112 -0.13 8.96 -12.94
N VAL A 113 0.31 9.70 -11.92
CA VAL A 113 1.69 10.21 -11.83
C VAL A 113 2.68 9.13 -11.40
N PHE A 114 2.20 8.01 -10.87
CA PHE A 114 3.01 6.89 -10.41
C PHE A 114 3.31 5.92 -11.54
N PRO A 115 4.48 5.23 -11.48
CA PRO A 115 4.89 4.26 -12.51
C PRO A 115 4.09 2.97 -12.47
N GLN A 116 4.30 2.16 -13.51
CA GLN A 116 4.00 0.74 -13.49
C GLN A 116 5.28 -0.03 -13.14
N MET A 117 5.21 -0.91 -12.16
CA MET A 117 6.28 -1.83 -11.77
C MET A 117 6.40 -2.95 -12.82
N CYS A 118 7.62 -3.29 -13.23
CA CYS A 118 7.89 -4.39 -14.15
C CYS A 118 8.21 -5.65 -13.32
N LEU A 119 7.24 -6.51 -13.15
CA LEU A 119 7.39 -7.76 -12.40
C LEU A 119 7.61 -8.94 -13.34
N HIS A 120 8.38 -9.93 -12.89
CA HIS A 120 8.62 -11.14 -13.69
C HIS A 120 7.33 -11.94 -13.90
N GLU A 121 7.19 -12.52 -15.09
CA GLU A 121 6.31 -13.64 -15.40
C GLU A 121 7.08 -14.62 -16.27
N GLN A 122 6.66 -15.90 -16.33
CA GLN A 122 7.40 -17.03 -16.89
C GLN A 122 8.02 -16.80 -18.28
N SER A 123 7.48 -15.88 -19.08
CA SER A 123 7.99 -15.53 -20.42
C SER A 123 7.80 -14.07 -20.81
N GLN A 124 7.15 -13.26 -19.97
CA GLN A 124 6.83 -11.85 -20.26
C GLN A 124 6.86 -11.02 -18.98
N SER A 125 7.32 -9.79 -19.07
CA SER A 125 7.14 -8.82 -17.98
C SER A 125 5.69 -8.39 -17.88
N LYS A 126 5.12 -8.44 -16.67
CA LYS A 126 3.80 -7.87 -16.41
C LYS A 126 3.93 -6.54 -15.68
N TYR A 127 3.17 -5.60 -16.14
CA TYR A 127 3.18 -4.26 -15.58
C TYR A 127 2.06 -4.10 -14.55
N VAL A 128 2.42 -3.78 -13.32
CA VAL A 128 1.46 -3.53 -12.23
C VAL A 128 1.58 -2.08 -11.79
N PRO A 129 0.49 -1.28 -11.91
CA PRO A 129 0.53 0.11 -11.47
C PRO A 129 0.77 0.24 -9.96
N LEU A 130 1.77 1.01 -9.56
CA LEU A 130 2.07 1.26 -8.14
C LEU A 130 0.87 1.83 -7.39
N ILE A 131 0.08 2.66 -8.06
CA ILE A 131 -1.13 3.26 -7.47
C ILE A 131 -2.21 2.21 -7.14
N ASP A 132 -2.27 1.09 -7.86
CA ASP A 132 -3.24 0.05 -7.58
C ASP A 132 -2.83 -0.79 -6.37
N VAL A 133 -1.53 -1.02 -6.16
CA VAL A 133 -0.99 -1.58 -4.91
C VAL A 133 -1.35 -0.69 -3.73
N SER A 134 -1.12 0.62 -3.87
CA SER A 134 -1.48 1.60 -2.84
C SER A 134 -2.98 1.55 -2.47
N LYS A 135 -3.86 1.48 -3.48
CA LYS A 135 -5.30 1.37 -3.25
C LYS A 135 -5.69 0.04 -2.60
N SER A 136 -5.06 -1.07 -2.98
CA SER A 136 -5.31 -2.38 -2.39
C SER A 136 -4.91 -2.39 -0.92
N LEU A 137 -3.67 -2.01 -0.61
CA LEU A 137 -3.18 -1.96 0.78
C LEU A 137 -3.97 -0.99 1.66
N ALA A 138 -4.46 0.12 1.11
CA ALA A 138 -5.32 1.06 1.84
C ALA A 138 -6.63 0.44 2.36
N GLN A 139 -7.10 -0.66 1.74
CA GLN A 139 -8.34 -1.34 2.13
C GLN A 139 -8.19 -2.10 3.45
N HIS A 140 -6.99 -2.53 3.81
CA HIS A 140 -6.71 -3.28 5.04
C HIS A 140 -6.73 -2.39 6.29
N ARG A 141 -6.79 -1.06 6.10
CA ARG A 141 -7.00 -0.07 7.19
C ARG A 141 -5.94 -0.06 8.27
N ALA A 142 -4.71 -0.43 7.93
CA ALA A 142 -3.57 -0.18 8.81
C ALA A 142 -3.54 1.27 9.28
N LYS A 143 -2.99 1.55 10.43
CA LYS A 143 -2.84 2.91 10.95
C LYS A 143 -2.16 3.84 9.94
N LEU A 144 -1.07 3.34 9.37
CA LEU A 144 -0.29 3.99 8.33
C LEU A 144 0.06 2.98 7.25
N THR A 145 -0.11 3.35 6.00
CA THR A 145 0.38 2.60 4.84
C THR A 145 1.35 3.47 4.07
N VAL A 146 2.60 3.01 3.91
CA VAL A 146 3.63 3.68 3.10
C VAL A 146 3.94 2.80 1.89
N VAL A 147 3.79 3.34 0.69
CA VAL A 147 4.01 2.62 -0.56
C VAL A 147 5.12 3.31 -1.34
N ILE A 148 6.22 2.60 -1.55
CA ILE A 148 7.44 3.10 -2.17
C ILE A 148 7.67 2.36 -3.50
N GLY A 149 7.81 3.12 -4.59
CA GLY A 149 8.22 2.59 -5.89
C GLY A 149 9.56 3.12 -6.29
N ASP A 150 10.61 2.35 -6.09
CA ASP A 150 11.95 2.71 -6.53
C ASP A 150 12.24 2.16 -7.92
N CYS A 151 11.73 2.86 -8.91
CA CYS A 151 11.81 2.44 -10.30
C CYS A 151 11.67 3.61 -11.27
N CYS A 152 11.95 3.37 -12.55
CA CYS A 152 11.76 4.34 -13.62
C CYS A 152 10.28 4.64 -13.88
N ASN A 153 10.01 5.84 -14.43
CA ASN A 153 8.66 6.27 -14.82
C ASN A 153 8.70 6.90 -16.24
N TYR A 154 9.39 6.21 -17.13
CA TYR A 154 9.65 6.68 -18.50
C TYR A 154 8.99 5.73 -19.51
N PRO A 155 8.31 6.25 -20.55
CA PRO A 155 7.75 5.39 -21.60
C PRO A 155 8.86 4.89 -22.52
N GLY A 156 8.93 3.55 -22.72
CA GLY A 156 9.87 2.91 -23.64
C GLY A 156 10.83 1.93 -22.98
N GLU A 157 11.60 1.22 -23.82
CA GLU A 157 12.58 0.24 -23.38
C GLU A 157 13.76 0.85 -22.64
N PHE A 158 14.28 0.10 -21.68
CA PHE A 158 15.35 0.52 -20.80
C PHE A 158 16.69 0.72 -21.51
N VAL A 159 17.21 1.93 -21.47
CA VAL A 159 18.62 2.21 -21.72
C VAL A 159 19.21 2.76 -20.42
N LEU A 160 19.88 1.89 -19.66
CA LEU A 160 20.57 2.29 -18.43
C LEU A 160 21.79 3.15 -18.74
N PRO A 161 21.88 4.36 -18.19
CA PRO A 161 23.12 5.13 -18.23
C PRO A 161 24.12 4.60 -17.19
N LYS A 162 25.39 4.70 -17.50
CA LYS A 162 26.46 4.43 -16.54
C LYS A 162 26.61 5.63 -15.61
N VAL A 163 26.55 5.39 -14.30
CA VAL A 163 26.84 6.41 -13.29
C VAL A 163 28.34 6.41 -12.99
N SER A 164 28.94 7.59 -12.91
CA SER A 164 30.31 7.75 -12.42
C SER A 164 30.33 7.47 -10.91
N LYS A 165 31.34 6.71 -10.48
CA LYS A 165 31.61 6.40 -9.07
C LYS A 165 31.88 7.71 -8.34
N ASP A 166 31.09 8.05 -7.34
CA ASP A 166 31.48 8.86 -6.19
C ASP A 166 30.26 9.11 -5.31
N GLN A 167 30.16 8.29 -4.26
CA GLN A 167 29.42 8.67 -3.07
C GLN A 167 30.05 8.04 -1.83
N PRO A 168 30.19 8.79 -0.75
CA PRO A 168 30.62 8.23 0.52
C PRO A 168 29.47 7.52 1.23
N ALA A 169 29.74 6.31 1.74
CA ALA A 169 28.89 5.66 2.70
C ALA A 169 29.01 6.38 4.06
N ALA A 170 27.92 6.85 4.60
CA ALA A 170 27.87 7.39 5.95
C ALA A 170 27.22 6.38 6.89
N ALA A 171 28.03 5.73 7.71
CA ALA A 171 27.55 5.04 8.91
C ALA A 171 27.60 6.04 10.07
N THR A 172 26.45 6.43 10.62
CA THR A 172 26.39 7.37 11.75
C THR A 172 25.50 6.84 12.88
N LYS A 173 25.92 7.11 14.10
CA LYS A 173 25.12 6.87 15.31
C LYS A 173 23.84 7.69 15.25
N ILE A 174 22.70 7.03 15.51
CA ILE A 174 21.38 7.67 15.51
C ILE A 174 21.32 8.76 16.58
N PRO A 175 21.17 10.05 16.22
CA PRO A 175 21.01 11.13 17.19
C PRO A 175 19.67 11.02 17.92
N SER A 176 19.61 11.50 19.18
CA SER A 176 18.36 11.51 19.96
C SER A 176 17.21 12.30 19.29
N ALA A 177 17.53 13.25 18.42
CA ALA A 177 16.57 13.98 17.59
C ALA A 177 15.80 13.07 16.61
N THR A 178 16.41 12.01 16.13
CA THR A 178 15.84 11.04 15.17
C THR A 178 14.69 10.23 15.78
N ILE A 179 14.75 9.92 17.08
CA ILE A 179 13.69 9.18 17.80
C ILE A 179 12.34 9.92 17.71
N SER A 180 12.35 11.23 17.90
CA SER A 180 11.13 12.04 17.81
C SER A 180 10.57 12.07 16.40
N LEU A 181 11.43 12.12 15.38
CA LEU A 181 11.02 12.11 13.98
C LEU A 181 10.45 10.75 13.56
N PHE A 182 11.06 9.64 13.97
CA PHE A 182 10.51 8.31 13.70
C PHE A 182 9.09 8.16 14.27
N LYS A 183 8.87 8.62 15.51
CA LYS A 183 7.53 8.61 16.12
C LYS A 183 6.55 9.49 15.34
N GLU A 184 6.97 10.67 14.92
CA GLU A 184 6.11 11.58 14.16
C GLU A 184 5.71 10.99 12.81
N LEU A 185 6.68 10.42 12.08
CA LEU A 185 6.44 9.82 10.76
C LEU A 185 5.62 8.53 10.84
N PHE A 186 5.99 7.60 11.72
CA PHE A 186 5.43 6.25 11.71
C PHE A 186 4.35 6.02 12.76
N THR A 187 4.39 6.75 13.90
CA THR A 187 3.43 6.55 14.98
C THR A 187 2.34 7.61 15.00
N ASN A 188 2.66 8.86 14.75
CA ASN A 188 1.68 9.97 14.83
C ASN A 188 0.98 10.24 13.49
N THR A 189 1.58 9.85 12.37
CA THR A 189 0.96 9.93 11.05
C THR A 189 -0.03 8.79 10.84
N THR A 190 -1.14 9.09 10.15
CA THR A 190 -2.17 8.11 9.79
C THR A 190 -2.61 8.31 8.36
N GLY A 191 -2.96 7.22 7.67
CA GLY A 191 -3.45 7.26 6.29
C GLY A 191 -2.55 6.53 5.32
N VAL A 192 -2.51 6.99 4.08
CA VAL A 192 -1.75 6.35 3.00
C VAL A 192 -0.77 7.35 2.40
N ILE A 193 0.48 6.93 2.29
CA ILE A 193 1.54 7.70 1.63
C ILE A 193 2.04 6.86 0.48
N THR A 194 1.92 7.37 -0.72
CA THR A 194 2.46 6.75 -1.93
C THR A 194 3.56 7.63 -2.47
N MET A 195 4.74 7.07 -2.69
CA MET A 195 5.88 7.80 -3.24
C MET A 195 6.63 6.96 -4.26
N CYS A 196 7.32 7.61 -5.17
CA CYS A 196 8.21 6.93 -6.09
C CYS A 196 9.42 7.79 -6.43
N ALA A 197 10.48 7.11 -6.85
CA ALA A 197 11.77 7.71 -7.21
C ALA A 197 11.65 8.73 -8.34
N THR A 198 10.60 8.66 -9.15
CA THR A 198 10.55 9.36 -10.43
C THR A 198 9.17 9.88 -10.77
N LYS A 199 9.07 11.12 -11.20
CA LYS A 199 7.87 11.67 -11.85
C LYS A 199 7.75 11.17 -13.31
N PRO A 200 6.58 11.32 -13.94
CA PRO A 200 6.39 10.98 -15.34
C PRO A 200 7.48 11.55 -16.26
N GLY A 201 8.04 10.70 -17.10
CA GLY A 201 9.08 11.08 -18.08
C GLY A 201 10.49 11.12 -17.52
N THR A 202 10.75 10.60 -16.32
CA THR A 202 12.10 10.57 -15.72
C THR A 202 12.57 9.17 -15.35
N TYR A 203 13.89 9.01 -15.20
CA TYR A 203 14.55 7.74 -14.87
C TYR A 203 14.89 7.68 -13.38
N GLY A 204 14.77 6.46 -12.82
CA GLY A 204 15.37 6.09 -11.54
C GLY A 204 16.84 5.67 -11.75
N TRP A 205 17.63 5.80 -10.71
CA TRP A 205 19.06 5.55 -10.76
C TRP A 205 19.50 4.74 -9.55
N SER A 206 20.27 3.68 -9.80
CA SER A 206 20.93 2.90 -8.76
C SER A 206 22.40 2.68 -9.09
N ASN A 207 23.18 2.34 -8.07
CA ASN A 207 24.60 2.04 -8.16
C ASN A 207 24.85 0.66 -7.55
N SER A 208 25.62 -0.19 -8.22
CA SER A 208 25.94 -1.53 -7.76
C SER A 208 26.69 -1.61 -6.42
N ALA A 209 27.27 -0.51 -5.97
CA ALA A 209 28.04 -0.44 -4.72
C ALA A 209 27.27 0.23 -3.58
N THR A 210 26.34 1.14 -3.88
CA THR A 210 25.65 1.96 -2.89
C THR A 210 24.13 1.89 -3.00
N GLY A 211 23.58 1.05 -3.90
CA GLY A 211 22.14 0.93 -4.07
C GLY A 211 21.48 2.13 -4.77
N SER A 212 20.22 2.33 -4.48
CA SER A 212 19.39 3.39 -5.05
C SER A 212 19.70 4.77 -4.48
N TYR A 213 19.76 5.75 -5.33
CA TYR A 213 19.91 7.15 -4.89
C TYR A 213 18.63 7.65 -4.19
N PHE A 214 17.46 7.23 -4.64
CA PHE A 214 16.20 7.68 -4.03
C PHE A 214 16.02 7.09 -2.64
N LEU A 215 16.17 5.78 -2.51
CA LEU A 215 15.93 5.11 -1.24
C LEU A 215 16.96 5.57 -0.19
N ASN A 216 18.23 5.71 -0.58
CA ASN A 216 19.28 6.23 0.30
C ASN A 216 19.00 7.67 0.75
N SER A 217 18.61 8.55 -0.18
CA SER A 217 18.23 9.92 0.16
C SER A 217 17.01 9.97 1.08
N LEU A 218 16.02 9.05 0.88
CA LEU A 218 14.85 8.95 1.74
C LEU A 218 15.20 8.49 3.15
N MET A 219 15.98 7.41 3.29
CA MET A 219 16.41 6.90 4.59
C MET A 219 17.27 7.92 5.33
N GLN A 220 18.23 8.53 4.64
CA GLN A 220 19.08 9.58 5.22
C GLN A 220 18.26 10.79 5.65
N ALA A 221 17.31 11.26 4.85
CA ALA A 221 16.42 12.36 5.22
C ALA A 221 15.61 12.05 6.50
N ILE A 222 15.15 10.81 6.65
CA ILE A 222 14.41 10.37 7.84
C ILE A 222 15.33 10.24 9.06
N GLU A 223 16.57 9.78 8.88
CA GLU A 223 17.53 9.57 9.97
C GLU A 223 18.19 10.86 10.46
N GLU A 224 18.51 11.78 9.58
CA GLU A 224 19.36 12.93 9.90
C GLU A 224 18.57 14.23 10.10
N THR A 225 17.30 14.31 9.69
CA THR A 225 16.54 15.57 9.80
C THR A 225 16.12 15.84 11.24
N PRO A 226 16.50 16.98 11.82
CA PRO A 226 16.02 17.38 13.14
C PRO A 226 14.51 17.65 13.13
N ILE A 227 13.79 17.18 14.15
CA ILE A 227 12.32 17.31 14.25
C ILE A 227 11.84 18.77 14.15
N ASN A 228 12.61 19.73 14.65
CA ASN A 228 12.29 21.15 14.57
C ASN A 228 12.36 21.75 13.16
N SER A 229 12.97 21.01 12.21
CA SER A 229 13.00 21.39 10.79
C SER A 229 11.77 20.90 10.02
N ILE A 230 10.92 20.11 10.66
CA ILE A 230 9.73 19.54 10.06
C ILE A 230 8.55 20.51 10.21
N LYS A 231 7.85 20.75 9.10
CA LYS A 231 6.64 21.60 9.11
C LYS A 231 5.53 20.90 9.92
N PRO A 232 4.88 21.58 10.87
CA PRO A 232 3.76 21.03 11.62
C PRO A 232 2.64 20.54 10.69
N GLY A 233 2.08 19.37 11.02
CA GLY A 233 0.89 18.84 10.35
C GLY A 233 1.13 17.97 9.12
N ASN A 234 2.31 18.03 8.50
CA ASN A 234 2.64 17.14 7.39
C ASN A 234 4.13 16.76 7.35
N PRO A 235 4.58 15.86 8.25
CA PRO A 235 5.97 15.51 8.37
C PRO A 235 6.53 14.83 7.11
N TRP A 236 5.77 13.99 6.45
CA TRP A 236 6.19 13.30 5.23
C TRP A 236 6.41 14.25 4.04
N GLU A 237 5.62 15.32 3.91
CA GLU A 237 5.86 16.35 2.91
C GLU A 237 7.22 17.03 3.13
N SER A 238 7.55 17.34 4.39
CA SER A 238 8.84 17.95 4.73
C SER A 238 10.01 17.02 4.38
N ILE A 239 9.89 15.73 4.65
CA ILE A 239 10.89 14.72 4.26
C ILE A 239 11.04 14.68 2.74
N MET A 240 9.93 14.60 2.01
CA MET A 240 9.99 14.56 0.55
C MET A 240 10.58 15.84 -0.06
N ASP A 241 10.35 17.01 0.55
CA ASP A 241 11.00 18.27 0.14
C ASP A 241 12.53 18.19 0.29
N ILE A 242 13.03 17.55 1.36
CA ILE A 242 14.46 17.34 1.60
C ILE A 242 15.02 16.34 0.58
N VAL A 243 14.38 15.22 0.38
CA VAL A 243 14.75 14.19 -0.62
C VAL A 243 14.84 14.81 -2.03
N MET A 244 13.85 15.62 -2.42
CA MET A 244 13.87 16.28 -3.73
C MET A 244 15.05 17.25 -3.87
N LYS A 245 15.40 18.00 -2.82
CA LYS A 245 16.57 18.91 -2.83
C LYS A 245 17.87 18.15 -2.92
N ASP A 246 18.00 17.04 -2.18
CA ASP A 246 19.19 16.19 -2.22
C ASP A 246 19.37 15.60 -3.62
N LEU A 247 18.35 14.92 -4.14
CA LEU A 247 18.41 14.31 -5.46
C LEU A 247 18.63 15.32 -6.62
N TRP A 248 18.20 16.56 -6.44
CA TRP A 248 18.44 17.62 -7.44
C TRP A 248 19.92 17.99 -7.62
N GLN A 249 20.76 17.67 -6.64
CA GLN A 249 22.21 17.95 -6.71
C GLN A 249 22.91 17.00 -7.68
N TYR A 250 22.40 15.78 -7.89
CA TYR A 250 23.00 14.80 -8.78
C TYR A 250 22.71 15.11 -10.25
N ASN A 251 23.74 14.88 -11.07
CA ASN A 251 23.66 14.99 -12.52
C ASN A 251 23.99 13.63 -13.13
N PHE A 252 22.98 12.94 -13.60
CA PHE A 252 23.13 11.62 -14.21
C PHE A 252 23.39 11.80 -15.71
N LYS A 253 24.55 11.31 -16.18
CA LYS A 253 24.92 11.42 -17.59
C LYS A 253 24.25 10.34 -18.42
N ASP A 254 23.70 10.75 -19.57
CA ASP A 254 23.18 9.81 -20.56
C ASP A 254 24.33 8.97 -21.15
N LYS A 255 24.15 7.63 -21.21
CA LYS A 255 25.19 6.73 -21.73
C LYS A 255 25.48 6.95 -23.20
N ASN A 256 24.45 7.25 -23.97
CA ASN A 256 24.53 7.42 -25.42
C ASN A 256 24.86 8.85 -25.82
N ASN A 257 24.66 9.82 -24.90
CA ASN A 257 25.00 11.23 -25.12
C ASN A 257 25.55 11.83 -23.82
N PRO A 258 26.86 11.71 -23.55
CA PRO A 258 27.48 12.21 -22.31
C PRO A 258 27.35 13.72 -22.05
N SER A 259 27.01 14.49 -23.06
CA SER A 259 26.70 15.94 -22.90
C SER A 259 25.26 16.15 -22.36
N LYS A 260 24.40 15.17 -22.44
CA LYS A 260 23.04 15.20 -21.88
C LYS A 260 23.06 14.73 -20.45
N THR A 261 22.50 15.53 -19.56
CA THR A 261 22.32 15.16 -18.15
C THR A 261 20.85 15.01 -17.81
N HIS A 262 20.56 14.09 -16.90
CA HIS A 262 19.24 13.85 -16.37
C HIS A 262 19.20 14.20 -14.89
N LYS A 263 18.04 14.59 -14.40
CA LYS A 263 17.76 14.79 -12.99
C LYS A 263 16.78 13.73 -12.51
N MET A 264 16.97 13.25 -11.31
CA MET A 264 15.98 12.45 -10.62
C MET A 264 14.94 13.37 -9.98
N SER A 265 13.68 13.04 -10.14
CA SER A 265 12.59 13.88 -9.63
C SER A 265 11.52 12.98 -9.03
N PRO A 266 11.56 12.73 -7.73
CA PRO A 266 10.53 11.97 -7.04
C PRO A 266 9.14 12.59 -7.15
N CYS A 267 8.11 11.78 -6.97
CA CYS A 267 6.77 12.26 -6.74
C CYS A 267 6.09 11.49 -5.60
N TYR A 268 5.12 12.13 -4.97
CA TYR A 268 4.41 11.53 -3.84
C TYR A 268 2.97 12.01 -3.76
N ARG A 269 2.16 11.26 -2.98
CA ARG A 269 0.81 11.62 -2.58
C ARG A 269 0.61 11.22 -1.13
N ILE A 270 0.01 12.11 -0.35
CA ILE A 270 -0.37 11.88 1.05
C ILE A 270 -1.89 11.92 1.14
N GLU A 271 -2.49 10.82 1.53
CA GLU A 271 -3.93 10.68 1.72
C GLU A 271 -4.21 10.47 3.21
N PRO A 272 -4.55 11.54 3.96
CA PRO A 272 -4.83 11.42 5.37
C PRO A 272 -6.05 10.51 5.59
N ARG A 273 -6.00 9.70 6.64
CA ARG A 273 -7.17 8.91 7.04
C ARG A 273 -8.32 9.87 7.35
N LYS A 274 -9.36 9.83 6.55
CA LYS A 274 -10.56 10.62 6.82
C LYS A 274 -11.07 10.24 8.22
N LYS A 275 -11.01 11.16 9.19
CA LYS A 275 -11.73 10.99 10.45
C LYS A 275 -13.16 10.66 10.07
N LYS A 276 -13.75 9.60 10.69
CA LYS A 276 -15.19 9.35 10.59
C LYS A 276 -15.86 10.60 11.16
N THR A 277 -16.18 11.59 10.33
CA THR A 277 -17.15 12.60 10.67
C THR A 277 -18.44 11.85 10.87
N LYS A 278 -19.03 11.93 12.07
CA LYS A 278 -20.41 11.51 12.26
C LYS A 278 -21.19 12.21 11.15
N PRO A 279 -21.91 11.47 10.30
CA PRO A 279 -22.68 12.12 9.24
C PRO A 279 -23.72 13.02 9.92
N ASN A 280 -23.52 14.32 9.89
CA ASN A 280 -24.59 15.30 10.02
C ASN A 280 -25.34 15.27 8.68
N GLY A 281 -26.05 14.21 8.40
CA GLY A 281 -26.78 14.01 7.18
C GLY A 281 -28.12 13.37 7.51
N ILE A 282 -29.14 13.82 6.85
CA ILE A 282 -30.45 13.20 6.79
C ILE A 282 -30.24 11.72 6.52
N ILE A 283 -30.60 10.86 7.48
CA ILE A 283 -30.54 9.40 7.30
C ILE A 283 -31.57 9.09 6.22
N PRO A 284 -31.15 8.61 5.03
CA PRO A 284 -32.10 8.26 4.01
C PRO A 284 -33.05 7.17 4.52
N PRO A 285 -34.31 7.16 4.11
CA PRO A 285 -35.29 6.20 4.60
C PRO A 285 -34.79 4.76 4.37
N ARG A 286 -35.05 3.88 5.37
CA ARG A 286 -34.63 2.49 5.33
C ARG A 286 -35.31 1.79 4.15
N VAL A 287 -34.50 1.18 3.28
CA VAL A 287 -34.98 0.39 2.15
C VAL A 287 -34.89 -1.08 2.55
N ASN A 288 -36.01 -1.77 2.49
CA ASN A 288 -36.11 -3.17 2.92
C ASN A 288 -35.78 -4.20 1.80
N ASN A 289 -35.40 -3.72 0.61
CA ASN A 289 -35.09 -4.56 -0.53
C ASN A 289 -33.58 -4.58 -0.80
N LEU A 290 -32.93 -5.73 -0.56
CA LEU A 290 -31.50 -5.90 -0.77
C LEU A 290 -31.05 -5.60 -2.21
N GLN A 291 -31.88 -5.99 -3.23
CA GLN A 291 -31.60 -5.67 -4.62
C GLN A 291 -31.53 -4.15 -4.86
N GLN A 292 -32.46 -3.40 -4.30
CA GLN A 292 -32.47 -1.94 -4.41
C GLN A 292 -31.28 -1.31 -3.66
N LEU A 293 -30.99 -1.81 -2.47
CA LEU A 293 -29.86 -1.32 -1.67
C LEU A 293 -28.52 -1.46 -2.41
N ILE A 294 -28.25 -2.64 -3.00
CA ILE A 294 -26.99 -2.87 -3.72
C ILE A 294 -26.94 -2.08 -5.04
N SER A 295 -28.08 -1.91 -5.70
CA SER A 295 -28.19 -1.05 -6.89
C SER A 295 -27.94 0.44 -6.54
N ASP A 296 -28.45 0.92 -5.41
CA ASP A 296 -28.20 2.28 -4.92
C ASP A 296 -26.72 2.51 -4.59
N VAL A 297 -26.02 1.51 -4.05
CA VAL A 297 -24.57 1.59 -3.84
C VAL A 297 -23.82 1.78 -5.16
N ALA A 298 -24.27 1.19 -6.25
CA ALA A 298 -23.68 1.34 -7.58
C ALA A 298 -24.09 2.65 -8.27
N ASN A 299 -25.22 3.25 -7.90
CA ASN A 299 -25.82 4.37 -8.62
C ASN A 299 -24.95 5.64 -8.51
N ALA A 300 -24.28 6.00 -9.60
CA ALA A 300 -23.40 7.18 -9.67
C ALA A 300 -24.17 8.53 -9.59
N ASN A 301 -25.50 8.54 -9.70
CA ASN A 301 -26.31 9.76 -9.52
C ASN A 301 -26.56 10.08 -8.05
N LEU A 302 -26.36 9.13 -7.13
CA LEU A 302 -26.43 9.38 -5.69
C LEU A 302 -25.11 9.98 -5.19
N GLN A 303 -25.20 10.80 -4.14
CA GLN A 303 -24.01 11.33 -3.49
C GLN A 303 -23.21 10.19 -2.81
N ASP A 304 -21.89 10.33 -2.72
CA ASP A 304 -21.04 9.30 -2.11
C ASP A 304 -21.40 9.04 -0.61
N SER A 305 -21.93 10.04 0.08
CA SER A 305 -22.48 9.89 1.44
C SER A 305 -23.71 8.98 1.49
N GLU A 306 -24.62 9.13 0.53
CA GLU A 306 -25.84 8.31 0.42
C GLU A 306 -25.46 6.88 0.02
N ARG A 307 -24.59 6.70 -0.96
CA ARG A 307 -24.07 5.40 -1.38
C ARG A 307 -23.39 4.66 -0.21
N SER A 308 -22.60 5.39 0.59
CA SER A 308 -21.96 4.84 1.79
C SER A 308 -22.96 4.43 2.87
N GLU A 309 -24.08 5.14 3.00
CA GLU A 309 -25.13 4.75 3.93
C GLU A 309 -25.89 3.50 3.45
N ARG A 310 -26.18 3.40 2.13
CA ARG A 310 -26.73 2.18 1.52
C ARG A 310 -25.82 0.97 1.69
N LYS A 311 -24.49 1.15 1.54
CA LYS A 311 -23.50 0.11 1.85
C LYS A 311 -23.67 -0.43 3.27
N LYS A 312 -23.81 0.44 4.28
CA LYS A 312 -24.01 -0.01 5.67
C LYS A 312 -25.29 -0.84 5.82
N GLN A 313 -26.38 -0.42 5.15
CA GLN A 313 -27.64 -1.17 5.17
C GLN A 313 -27.48 -2.56 4.51
N VAL A 314 -26.75 -2.66 3.39
CA VAL A 314 -26.40 -3.97 2.79
C VAL A 314 -25.62 -4.83 3.77
N LEU A 315 -24.60 -4.28 4.44
CA LEU A 315 -23.75 -5.01 5.38
C LEU A 315 -24.52 -5.54 6.61
N LEU A 316 -25.65 -4.93 6.99
CA LEU A 316 -26.50 -5.45 8.06
C LEU A 316 -27.21 -6.77 7.71
N GLU A 317 -27.43 -7.04 6.43
CA GLU A 317 -28.04 -8.27 5.92
C GLU A 317 -27.03 -9.41 5.74
N LEU A 318 -25.73 -9.11 5.85
CA LEU A 318 -24.63 -10.02 5.59
C LEU A 318 -23.97 -10.48 6.89
N THR A 319 -23.28 -11.64 6.85
CA THR A 319 -22.35 -12.03 7.92
C THR A 319 -21.02 -11.27 7.77
N PRO A 320 -20.19 -11.17 8.81
CA PRO A 320 -18.85 -10.53 8.71
C PRO A 320 -17.94 -11.16 7.64
N ASN A 321 -18.14 -12.45 7.35
CA ASN A 321 -17.36 -13.22 6.38
C ASN A 321 -18.08 -13.44 5.05
N SER A 322 -19.16 -12.71 4.79
CA SER A 322 -19.91 -12.84 3.54
C SER A 322 -19.08 -12.46 2.34
N LEU A 323 -19.27 -13.21 1.26
CA LEU A 323 -18.58 -13.04 0.00
C LEU A 323 -19.56 -12.51 -1.07
N ILE A 324 -19.04 -11.76 -2.04
CA ILE A 324 -19.77 -11.35 -3.24
C ILE A 324 -18.98 -11.82 -4.47
N ARG A 325 -19.64 -12.58 -5.33
CA ARG A 325 -19.08 -13.11 -6.58
C ARG A 325 -19.75 -12.44 -7.77
N THR A 326 -18.94 -11.97 -8.72
CA THR A 326 -19.48 -11.48 -10.00
C THR A 326 -19.73 -12.64 -10.96
N VAL A 327 -20.84 -12.60 -11.63
CA VAL A 327 -21.26 -13.59 -12.63
C VAL A 327 -21.71 -12.90 -13.92
N SER A 328 -21.70 -13.63 -15.03
CA SER A 328 -22.23 -13.17 -16.31
C SER A 328 -23.74 -13.03 -16.27
N SER A 329 -24.33 -12.44 -17.31
CA SER A 329 -25.80 -12.25 -17.42
C SER A 329 -26.58 -13.57 -17.38
N ASP A 330 -25.99 -14.65 -17.87
CA ASP A 330 -26.55 -16.01 -17.85
C ASP A 330 -26.29 -16.77 -16.53
N GLY A 331 -25.59 -16.13 -15.57
CA GLY A 331 -25.25 -16.74 -14.26
C GLY A 331 -23.99 -17.59 -14.29
N SER A 332 -23.29 -17.73 -15.42
CA SER A 332 -22.00 -18.40 -15.47
C SER A 332 -20.95 -17.56 -14.69
N VAL A 333 -20.04 -18.25 -14.02
CA VAL A 333 -18.96 -17.56 -13.24
C VAL A 333 -18.01 -16.89 -14.23
N ALA A 334 -18.14 -15.59 -14.37
CA ALA A 334 -17.21 -14.77 -15.15
C ALA A 334 -15.98 -14.47 -14.30
N PHE A 335 -15.05 -15.35 -14.26
CA PHE A 335 -13.76 -15.17 -13.61
C PHE A 335 -13.80 -14.66 -12.15
N ASN A 336 -13.08 -15.34 -11.29
CA ASN A 336 -12.46 -14.89 -10.06
C ASN A 336 -13.06 -15.36 -8.74
N ARG A 337 -12.15 -15.46 -7.79
CA ARG A 337 -12.44 -15.63 -6.35
C ARG A 337 -13.48 -14.57 -5.94
N PRO A 338 -14.45 -14.95 -5.11
CA PRO A 338 -15.42 -14.00 -4.59
C PRO A 338 -14.72 -12.96 -3.70
N TYR A 339 -15.19 -11.72 -3.75
CA TYR A 339 -14.72 -10.64 -2.90
C TYR A 339 -15.31 -10.74 -1.49
N LYS A 340 -14.58 -10.31 -0.46
CA LYS A 340 -15.22 -9.97 0.83
C LYS A 340 -16.28 -8.88 0.57
N ALA A 341 -17.46 -9.00 1.17
CA ALA A 341 -18.61 -8.15 0.82
C ALA A 341 -18.32 -6.65 0.99
N GLU A 342 -17.64 -6.27 2.05
CA GLU A 342 -17.29 -4.88 2.30
C GLU A 342 -16.33 -4.33 1.22
N ALA A 343 -15.30 -5.10 0.85
CA ALA A 343 -14.34 -4.72 -0.18
C ALA A 343 -15.01 -4.56 -1.56
N TYR A 344 -15.95 -5.46 -1.89
CA TYR A 344 -16.74 -5.35 -3.11
C TYR A 344 -17.58 -4.06 -3.14
N LEU A 345 -18.31 -3.77 -2.06
CA LEU A 345 -19.14 -2.58 -1.97
C LEU A 345 -18.33 -1.29 -2.02
N ASP A 346 -17.12 -1.27 -1.43
CA ASP A 346 -16.21 -0.14 -1.57
C ASP A 346 -15.69 0.05 -3.00
N ARG A 347 -15.43 -1.06 -3.68
CA ARG A 347 -15.05 -1.03 -5.09
C ARG A 347 -16.14 -0.38 -5.95
N ILE A 348 -17.40 -0.81 -5.82
CA ILE A 348 -18.49 -0.27 -6.64
C ILE A 348 -18.84 1.19 -6.32
N ILE A 349 -18.63 1.65 -5.10
CA ILE A 349 -18.75 3.08 -4.77
C ILE A 349 -17.71 3.92 -5.54
N LYS A 350 -16.52 3.39 -5.75
CA LYS A 350 -15.44 4.08 -6.46
C LYS A 350 -15.58 4.03 -7.98
N LEU A 351 -16.21 2.98 -8.51
CA LEU A 351 -16.46 2.82 -9.93
C LEU A 351 -17.72 3.61 -10.33
N ARG A 352 -17.56 4.50 -11.31
CA ARG A 352 -18.69 5.33 -11.81
C ARG A 352 -19.23 4.87 -13.16
N ASP A 353 -18.68 3.79 -13.67
CA ASP A 353 -19.09 3.13 -14.92
C ASP A 353 -20.08 1.98 -14.69
N ILE A 354 -20.24 1.51 -13.46
CA ILE A 354 -21.31 0.56 -13.10
C ILE A 354 -22.59 1.36 -12.91
N ILE A 355 -23.59 1.05 -13.71
CA ILE A 355 -24.91 1.71 -13.69
C ILE A 355 -25.98 0.91 -12.95
N ASN A 356 -25.77 -0.38 -12.79
CA ASN A 356 -26.67 -1.26 -12.04
C ASN A 356 -25.97 -2.54 -11.60
N ILE A 357 -26.50 -3.17 -10.54
CA ILE A 357 -26.09 -4.49 -10.06
C ILE A 357 -27.32 -5.35 -9.86
N ASN A 358 -27.34 -6.50 -10.53
CA ASN A 358 -28.43 -7.46 -10.43
C ASN A 358 -28.01 -8.65 -9.57
N ILE A 359 -28.71 -8.91 -8.47
CA ILE A 359 -28.50 -10.10 -7.68
C ILE A 359 -29.05 -11.31 -8.45
N LYS A 360 -28.21 -12.31 -8.68
CA LYS A 360 -28.56 -13.57 -9.36
C LYS A 360 -28.87 -14.67 -8.37
N THR A 361 -28.03 -14.84 -7.33
CA THR A 361 -28.20 -15.90 -6.33
C THR A 361 -27.87 -15.37 -4.93
N ILE A 362 -28.59 -15.85 -3.93
CA ILE A 362 -28.37 -15.55 -2.51
C ILE A 362 -28.21 -16.87 -1.76
N HIS A 363 -27.04 -17.08 -1.17
CA HIS A 363 -26.78 -18.21 -0.28
C HIS A 363 -26.86 -17.75 1.18
N ARG A 364 -27.53 -18.53 2.02
CA ARG A 364 -27.75 -18.21 3.43
C ARG A 364 -27.26 -19.35 4.32
N ASP A 365 -26.83 -19.02 5.53
CA ASP A 365 -26.55 -19.99 6.57
C ASP A 365 -27.83 -20.44 7.29
N ASN A 366 -27.67 -21.34 8.24
CA ASN A 366 -28.81 -21.90 9.04
C ASN A 366 -29.50 -20.83 9.91
N SER A 367 -28.91 -19.67 10.13
CA SER A 367 -29.50 -18.54 10.86
C SER A 367 -30.25 -17.57 9.92
N GLY A 368 -30.25 -17.83 8.61
CA GLY A 368 -30.85 -16.99 7.58
C GLY A 368 -29.97 -15.83 7.13
N LYS A 369 -28.77 -15.68 7.68
CA LYS A 369 -27.80 -14.64 7.26
C LYS A 369 -27.16 -15.00 5.91
N ILE A 370 -26.93 -14.01 5.10
CA ILE A 370 -26.32 -14.18 3.78
C ILE A 370 -24.83 -14.46 3.94
N THR A 371 -24.34 -15.51 3.31
CA THR A 371 -22.93 -15.93 3.28
C THR A 371 -22.26 -15.70 1.94
N LEU A 372 -23.04 -15.76 0.83
CA LEU A 372 -22.56 -15.47 -0.52
C LEU A 372 -23.67 -14.82 -1.34
N LEU A 373 -23.34 -13.74 -2.03
CA LEU A 373 -24.15 -13.14 -3.09
C LEU A 373 -23.46 -13.35 -4.44
N GLU A 374 -24.22 -13.80 -5.43
CA GLU A 374 -23.80 -13.79 -6.83
C GLU A 374 -24.49 -12.64 -7.53
N VAL A 375 -23.72 -11.76 -8.16
CA VAL A 375 -24.21 -10.52 -8.74
C VAL A 375 -23.70 -10.33 -10.17
N HIS A 376 -24.53 -9.76 -11.02
CA HIS A 376 -24.18 -9.34 -12.36
C HIS A 376 -24.06 -7.80 -12.41
N GLU A 377 -22.88 -7.31 -12.78
CA GLU A 377 -22.59 -5.88 -12.93
C GLU A 377 -22.98 -5.41 -14.34
N VAL A 378 -23.74 -4.32 -14.40
CA VAL A 378 -24.13 -3.68 -15.66
C VAL A 378 -23.32 -2.39 -15.81
N TYR A 379 -22.55 -2.31 -16.87
CA TYR A 379 -21.65 -1.18 -17.15
C TYR A 379 -22.28 -0.21 -18.14
N LYS A 380 -21.91 1.06 -18.03
CA LYS A 380 -22.21 2.08 -19.01
C LYS A 380 -21.47 1.75 -20.31
N ILE A 381 -22.20 1.60 -21.40
CA ILE A 381 -21.60 1.43 -22.72
C ILE A 381 -21.17 2.83 -23.18
N ASN A 382 -19.86 3.07 -23.25
CA ASN A 382 -19.34 4.24 -23.93
C ASN A 382 -19.51 4.03 -25.43
N GLN A 383 -20.43 4.76 -26.03
CA GLN A 383 -20.57 4.87 -27.48
C GLN A 383 -19.51 5.82 -28.04
#